data_691bdfd4229755dbbfc7b81925180e27
#
_entry.id   691bdfd4229755dbbfc7b81925180e27
#
_cell.length_a   1.000
_cell.length_b   1.000
_cell.length_c   1.000
_cell.angle_alpha   90.00
_cell.angle_beta   90.00
_cell.angle_gamma   90.00
#
_symmetry.space_group_name_H-M   'P 1'
#
loop_
_entity.id
_entity.type
_entity.pdbx_description
1 polymer ?
#
loop_
_entity_poly.entity_id
_entity_poly.type
_entity_poly.pdbx_seq_one_letter_code
_entity_poly.pdbx_strand_id
1 'polypeptide(L)'
;MSRTDKISKTGLTGEEVLERRHQYGENRLPAEKPTSKWTLLLNQFKSPLVYIILVAALVSLIANEISDFVIIISVVIIDVIMGFVQENQAQKTYTALKGLLKPTTTVIRDGDRSEVEVWELVPGDIVILNAGEKAPGDGHLLESIKVSMDEAILTGESEPIVKAAGDAVFMGTTVLTGRGLLEVVSTGSSTELGQIATSLQDHIEEDTPLQIRLKAFSKTLTWIVVGFTLAILIAGLVMGGGFLDMLRTSIILAIAAVPEGLLIAVTVILVLGMRKILKRNGLVKRLQAVETLGSVTVICTDKTGTLTEGRMRITRANLVDEKRAYQTMVLCNDLEGPVDAALWEYAQSMLT
;
A
#
# COMPACT_ATOMS: atom_id res chain seq x y z
N MET A 1 4.07 43.07 -17.62
CA MET A 1 2.88 42.52 -18.27
C MET A 1 2.98 41.02 -18.18
N SER A 2 2.22 40.46 -17.29
CA SER A 2 2.21 39.03 -16.94
C SER A 2 1.68 38.21 -18.12
N ARG A 3 2.46 37.21 -18.47
CA ARG A 3 2.11 36.16 -19.43
C ARG A 3 1.11 35.21 -18.80
N THR A 4 -0.13 35.64 -18.63
CA THR A 4 -1.27 34.75 -18.51
C THR A 4 -1.59 34.27 -19.90
N ASP A 5 -0.78 33.30 -20.39
CA ASP A 5 -1.12 32.56 -21.57
C ASP A 5 -2.45 31.85 -21.31
N LYS A 6 -3.41 32.16 -22.17
CA LYS A 6 -4.64 31.40 -22.33
C LYS A 6 -4.24 29.94 -22.48
N ILE A 7 -4.35 29.16 -21.40
CA ILE A 7 -4.21 27.74 -21.49
C ILE A 7 -5.30 27.28 -22.45
N SER A 8 -4.86 26.79 -23.57
CA SER A 8 -5.73 26.27 -24.59
C SER A 8 -6.57 25.16 -23.95
N LYS A 9 -7.89 25.19 -24.07
CA LYS A 9 -8.79 24.11 -23.62
C LYS A 9 -8.46 22.76 -24.29
N THR A 10 -7.46 22.72 -25.16
CA THR A 10 -6.94 21.55 -25.87
C THR A 10 -5.97 20.71 -25.04
N GLY A 11 -5.49 21.20 -23.86
CA GLY A 11 -4.49 20.49 -23.04
C GLY A 11 -3.10 20.47 -23.66
N LEU A 12 -2.22 19.68 -23.09
CA LEU A 12 -0.82 19.51 -23.54
C LEU A 12 -0.74 18.59 -24.77
N THR A 13 0.23 18.84 -25.62
CA THR A 13 0.60 17.95 -26.71
C THR A 13 1.44 16.77 -26.20
N GLY A 14 1.48 15.65 -26.97
CA GLY A 14 2.30 14.50 -26.59
C GLY A 14 3.79 14.81 -26.41
N GLU A 15 4.35 15.74 -27.18
CA GLU A 15 5.75 16.17 -27.06
C GLU A 15 5.97 16.96 -25.76
N GLU A 16 5.09 17.91 -25.42
CA GLU A 16 5.14 18.67 -24.17
C GLU A 16 5.05 17.77 -22.94
N VAL A 17 4.22 16.73 -22.99
CA VAL A 17 4.09 15.73 -21.91
C VAL A 17 5.41 15.01 -21.68
N LEU A 18 6.10 14.59 -22.74
CA LEU A 18 7.39 13.91 -22.62
C LEU A 18 8.46 14.83 -22.05
N GLU A 19 8.54 16.08 -22.51
CA GLU A 19 9.47 17.07 -22.01
C GLU A 19 9.25 17.36 -20.51
N ARG A 20 7.97 17.60 -20.13
CA ARG A 20 7.60 17.83 -18.73
C ARG A 20 7.85 16.62 -17.85
N ARG A 21 7.62 15.41 -18.35
CA ARG A 21 7.96 14.18 -17.60
C ARG A 21 9.47 14.07 -17.34
N HIS A 22 10.31 14.47 -18.29
CA HIS A 22 11.76 14.52 -18.07
C HIS A 22 12.15 15.60 -17.03
N GLN A 23 11.44 16.72 -17.01
CA GLN A 23 11.75 17.84 -16.11
C GLN A 23 11.24 17.60 -14.68
N TYR A 24 10.00 17.13 -14.53
CA TYR A 24 9.31 17.03 -13.22
C TYR A 24 9.28 15.60 -12.66
N GLY A 25 9.58 14.59 -13.47
CA GLY A 25 9.52 13.19 -13.08
C GLY A 25 8.10 12.61 -13.11
N GLU A 26 7.95 11.45 -12.47
CA GLU A 26 6.67 10.74 -12.38
C GLU A 26 5.82 11.29 -11.22
N ASN A 27 4.50 11.34 -11.40
CA ASN A 27 3.56 11.73 -10.34
C ASN A 27 3.38 10.57 -9.33
N ARG A 28 4.41 10.36 -8.52
CA ARG A 28 4.43 9.35 -7.45
C ARG A 28 4.79 9.99 -6.13
N LEU A 29 4.04 9.67 -5.11
CA LEU A 29 4.44 10.00 -3.75
C LEU A 29 5.76 9.28 -3.41
N PRO A 30 6.60 9.89 -2.56
CA PRO A 30 7.82 9.25 -2.11
C PRO A 30 7.50 7.87 -1.54
N ALA A 31 7.99 6.84 -2.20
CA ALA A 31 7.85 5.47 -1.74
C ALA A 31 9.14 5.03 -1.06
N GLU A 32 9.02 4.16 -0.06
CA GLU A 32 10.19 3.51 0.53
C GLU A 32 11.01 2.82 -0.57
N LYS A 33 12.31 3.08 -0.56
CA LYS A 33 13.22 2.40 -1.49
C LYS A 33 13.21 0.91 -1.16
N PRO A 34 13.07 0.04 -2.17
CA PRO A 34 13.12 -1.40 -1.92
C PRO A 34 14.44 -1.74 -1.24
N THR A 35 14.36 -2.54 -0.19
CA THR A 35 15.52 -2.96 0.59
C THR A 35 16.56 -3.59 -0.34
N SER A 36 17.80 -3.11 -0.31
CA SER A 36 18.87 -3.66 -1.14
C SER A 36 19.06 -5.15 -0.85
N LYS A 37 19.34 -5.95 -1.89
CA LYS A 37 19.64 -7.39 -1.73
C LYS A 37 20.80 -7.62 -0.76
N TRP A 38 21.80 -6.73 -0.75
CA TRP A 38 22.92 -6.79 0.18
C TRP A 38 22.47 -6.53 1.62
N THR A 39 21.55 -5.58 1.83
CA THR A 39 20.99 -5.31 3.16
C THR A 39 20.17 -6.52 3.65
N LEU A 40 19.39 -7.15 2.78
CA LEU A 40 18.65 -8.38 3.12
C LEU A 40 19.60 -9.50 3.53
N LEU A 41 20.69 -9.71 2.78
CA LEU A 41 21.69 -10.72 3.10
C LEU A 41 22.38 -10.42 4.44
N LEU A 42 22.82 -9.18 4.65
CA LEU A 42 23.51 -8.79 5.89
C LEU A 42 22.58 -8.85 7.11
N ASN A 43 21.28 -8.61 6.93
CA ASN A 43 20.33 -8.72 8.02
C ASN A 43 20.14 -10.15 8.50
N GLN A 44 20.38 -11.17 7.67
CA GLN A 44 20.37 -12.58 8.11
C GLN A 44 21.44 -12.86 9.17
N PHE A 45 22.58 -12.17 9.10
CA PHE A 45 23.63 -12.28 10.12
C PHE A 45 23.32 -11.58 11.44
N LYS A 46 22.27 -10.73 11.50
CA LYS A 46 21.89 -10.04 12.74
C LYS A 46 21.01 -10.89 13.67
N SER A 47 20.68 -12.12 13.28
CA SER A 47 19.95 -13.03 14.15
C SER A 47 20.79 -13.37 15.39
N PRO A 48 20.23 -13.28 16.61
CA PRO A 48 20.92 -13.70 17.83
C PRO A 48 21.43 -15.13 17.76
N LEU A 49 20.74 -15.98 17.01
CA LEU A 49 21.08 -17.36 16.83
C LEU A 49 22.36 -17.53 15.98
N VAL A 50 22.47 -16.79 14.87
CA VAL A 50 23.67 -16.82 14.04
C VAL A 50 24.90 -16.41 14.85
N TYR A 51 24.75 -15.46 15.79
CA TYR A 51 25.86 -15.11 16.69
C TYR A 51 26.27 -16.27 17.59
N ILE A 52 25.30 -17.01 18.15
CA ILE A 52 25.61 -18.21 18.99
C ILE A 52 26.37 -19.26 18.16
N ILE A 53 25.91 -19.51 16.93
CA ILE A 53 26.54 -20.48 16.04
C ILE A 53 27.94 -20.01 15.62
N LEU A 54 28.13 -18.72 15.33
CA LEU A 54 29.45 -18.16 15.01
C LEU A 54 30.43 -18.25 16.18
N VAL A 55 29.94 -18.02 17.41
CA VAL A 55 30.75 -18.23 18.63
C VAL A 55 31.15 -19.71 18.74
N ALA A 56 30.25 -20.64 18.46
CA ALA A 56 30.53 -22.04 18.43
C ALA A 56 31.61 -22.43 17.40
N ALA A 57 31.48 -21.89 16.19
CA ALA A 57 32.48 -22.07 15.13
C ALA A 57 33.85 -21.55 15.58
N LEU A 58 33.90 -20.38 16.22
CA LEU A 58 35.14 -19.83 16.74
C LEU A 58 35.76 -20.72 17.82
N VAL A 59 34.97 -21.27 18.74
CA VAL A 59 35.43 -22.20 19.77
C VAL A 59 35.99 -23.48 19.14
N SER A 60 35.32 -24.06 18.14
CA SER A 60 35.82 -25.25 17.40
C SER A 60 37.15 -24.96 16.70
N LEU A 61 37.31 -23.78 16.13
CA LEU A 61 38.56 -23.35 15.50
C LEU A 61 39.70 -23.23 16.54
N ILE A 62 39.45 -22.62 17.71
CA ILE A 62 40.42 -22.48 18.80
C ILE A 62 40.80 -23.88 19.37
N ALA A 63 39.84 -24.79 19.41
CA ALA A 63 40.06 -26.17 19.81
C ALA A 63 40.84 -27.01 18.79
N ASN A 64 41.21 -26.41 17.65
CA ASN A 64 41.90 -27.10 16.54
C ASN A 64 41.05 -28.21 15.87
N GLU A 65 39.71 -28.12 16.02
CA GLU A 65 38.77 -29.07 15.41
C GLU A 65 38.23 -28.51 14.07
N ILE A 66 39.07 -28.57 13.04
CA ILE A 66 38.79 -27.96 11.74
C ILE A 66 37.54 -28.58 11.07
N SER A 67 37.33 -29.90 11.25
CA SER A 67 36.16 -30.58 10.68
C SER A 67 34.85 -30.00 11.21
N ASP A 68 34.76 -29.73 12.49
CA ASP A 68 33.56 -29.18 13.12
C ASP A 68 33.34 -27.72 12.73
N PHE A 69 34.43 -26.95 12.72
CA PHE A 69 34.37 -25.57 12.21
C PHE A 69 33.78 -25.51 10.81
N VAL A 70 34.26 -26.39 9.90
CA VAL A 70 33.76 -26.45 8.52
C VAL A 70 32.27 -26.83 8.47
N ILE A 71 31.85 -27.81 9.26
CA ILE A 71 30.45 -28.24 9.33
C ILE A 71 29.57 -27.10 9.85
N ILE A 72 29.95 -26.47 10.95
CA ILE A 72 29.16 -25.37 11.56
C ILE A 72 29.06 -24.19 10.61
N ILE A 73 30.15 -23.77 9.98
CA ILE A 73 30.13 -22.68 8.99
C ILE A 73 29.28 -23.06 7.78
N SER A 74 29.33 -24.30 7.32
CA SER A 74 28.48 -24.75 6.21
C SER A 74 27.00 -24.65 6.55
N VAL A 75 26.60 -24.99 7.77
CA VAL A 75 25.22 -24.84 8.25
C VAL A 75 24.81 -23.35 8.26
N VAL A 76 25.65 -22.45 8.80
CA VAL A 76 25.40 -21.02 8.79
C VAL A 76 25.22 -20.50 7.36
N ILE A 77 26.08 -20.90 6.43
CA ILE A 77 25.99 -20.46 5.03
C ILE A 77 24.69 -20.93 4.41
N ILE A 78 24.31 -22.20 4.61
CA ILE A 78 23.05 -22.74 4.09
C ILE A 78 21.86 -21.99 4.65
N ASP A 79 21.84 -21.74 5.95
CA ASP A 79 20.77 -21.03 6.63
C ASP A 79 20.62 -19.59 6.13
N VAL A 80 21.71 -18.84 6.08
CA VAL A 80 21.75 -17.47 5.54
C VAL A 80 21.27 -17.42 4.08
N ILE A 81 21.68 -18.40 3.25
CA ILE A 81 21.22 -18.47 1.86
C ILE A 81 19.72 -18.77 1.81
N MET A 82 19.24 -19.73 2.59
CA MET A 82 17.81 -20.08 2.63
C MET A 82 16.96 -18.89 3.12
N GLY A 83 17.36 -18.25 4.22
CA GLY A 83 16.69 -17.06 4.74
C GLY A 83 16.65 -15.92 3.71
N PHE A 84 17.76 -15.63 3.06
CA PHE A 84 17.84 -14.65 1.98
C PHE A 84 16.90 -14.98 0.80
N VAL A 85 16.89 -16.24 0.33
CA VAL A 85 16.04 -16.66 -0.79
C VAL A 85 14.56 -16.49 -0.44
N GLN A 86 14.15 -16.93 0.75
CA GLN A 86 12.78 -16.86 1.21
C GLN A 86 12.32 -15.40 1.38
N GLU A 87 13.11 -14.55 2.04
CA GLU A 87 12.83 -13.12 2.23
C GLU A 87 12.74 -12.38 0.89
N ASN A 88 13.71 -12.60 0.00
CA ASN A 88 13.71 -11.99 -1.33
C ASN A 88 12.48 -12.44 -2.17
N GLN A 89 12.04 -13.69 -2.02
CA GLN A 89 10.85 -14.18 -2.72
C GLN A 89 9.56 -13.58 -2.13
N ALA A 90 9.47 -13.44 -0.82
CA ALA A 90 8.36 -12.77 -0.14
C ALA A 90 8.26 -11.31 -0.58
N GLN A 91 9.38 -10.59 -0.60
CA GLN A 91 9.44 -9.18 -1.00
C GLN A 91 9.10 -8.96 -2.48
N LYS A 92 9.59 -9.83 -3.39
CA LYS A 92 9.19 -9.79 -4.81
C LYS A 92 7.69 -9.99 -4.99
N THR A 93 7.11 -10.93 -4.28
CA THR A 93 5.67 -11.20 -4.36
C THR A 93 4.85 -10.02 -3.82
N TYR A 94 5.28 -9.42 -2.71
CA TYR A 94 4.67 -8.22 -2.14
C TYR A 94 4.72 -7.04 -3.12
N THR A 95 5.88 -6.77 -3.70
CA THR A 95 6.07 -5.68 -4.67
C THR A 95 5.24 -5.89 -5.94
N ALA A 96 5.17 -7.14 -6.44
CA ALA A 96 4.35 -7.47 -7.59
C ALA A 96 2.85 -7.25 -7.32
N LEU A 97 2.36 -7.54 -6.11
CA LEU A 97 0.98 -7.28 -5.71
C LEU A 97 0.70 -5.78 -5.59
N LYS A 98 1.64 -5.00 -5.04
CA LYS A 98 1.54 -3.53 -4.95
C LYS A 98 1.49 -2.87 -6.33
N GLY A 99 2.20 -3.43 -7.32
CA GLY A 99 2.22 -2.95 -8.70
C GLY A 99 0.96 -3.25 -9.54
N LEU A 100 0.03 -4.08 -9.03
CA LEU A 100 -1.26 -4.33 -9.70
C LEU A 100 -2.25 -3.18 -9.54
N LEU A 101 -1.95 -2.21 -8.70
CA LEU A 101 -2.73 -1.00 -8.51
C LEU A 101 -2.22 0.07 -9.45
N LYS A 102 -2.97 0.31 -10.49
CA LYS A 102 -2.72 1.37 -11.45
C LYS A 102 -3.93 2.31 -11.45
N PRO A 103 -4.00 3.28 -10.53
CA PRO A 103 -5.06 4.26 -10.58
C PRO A 103 -4.97 5.03 -11.90
N THR A 104 -6.10 5.15 -12.59
CA THR A 104 -6.23 5.91 -13.83
C THR A 104 -7.01 7.19 -13.59
N THR A 105 -6.85 8.16 -14.49
CA THR A 105 -7.61 9.40 -14.50
C THR A 105 -7.84 9.84 -15.94
N THR A 106 -8.87 10.62 -16.18
CA THR A 106 -9.18 11.14 -17.52
C THR A 106 -8.57 12.52 -17.68
N VAL A 107 -7.75 12.68 -18.71
CA VAL A 107 -7.09 13.95 -19.08
C VAL A 107 -7.58 14.45 -20.44
N ILE A 108 -7.38 15.73 -20.69
CA ILE A 108 -7.53 16.34 -22.01
C ILE A 108 -6.12 16.63 -22.52
N ARG A 109 -5.72 15.96 -23.61
CA ARG A 109 -4.45 16.17 -24.31
C ARG A 109 -4.72 16.22 -25.81
N ASP A 110 -4.03 17.10 -26.53
CA ASP A 110 -4.23 17.32 -27.99
C ASP A 110 -5.69 17.63 -28.38
N GLY A 111 -6.51 18.13 -27.44
CA GLY A 111 -7.94 18.38 -27.63
C GLY A 111 -8.84 17.18 -27.37
N ASP A 112 -8.28 15.99 -27.20
CA ASP A 112 -9.02 14.75 -26.99
C ASP A 112 -8.99 14.28 -25.53
N ARG A 113 -10.05 13.58 -25.13
CA ARG A 113 -10.11 12.93 -23.82
C ARG A 113 -9.39 11.58 -23.90
N SER A 114 -8.45 11.37 -22.99
CA SER A 114 -7.72 10.10 -22.87
C SER A 114 -7.63 9.66 -21.42
N GLU A 115 -7.68 8.36 -21.20
CA GLU A 115 -7.45 7.78 -19.89
C GLU A 115 -5.96 7.48 -19.75
N VAL A 116 -5.34 8.02 -18.69
CA VAL A 116 -3.91 7.83 -18.40
C VAL A 116 -3.71 7.29 -16.99
N GLU A 117 -2.61 6.59 -16.75
CA GLU A 117 -2.24 6.20 -15.39
C GLU A 117 -1.85 7.45 -14.58
N VAL A 118 -2.29 7.56 -13.33
CA VAL A 118 -2.06 8.74 -12.48
C VAL A 118 -0.57 9.11 -12.38
N TRP A 119 0.32 8.13 -12.39
CA TRP A 119 1.76 8.39 -12.35
C TRP A 119 2.33 9.04 -13.63
N GLU A 120 1.57 9.06 -14.72
CA GLU A 120 1.94 9.70 -15.99
C GLU A 120 1.56 11.17 -16.07
N LEU A 121 0.85 11.69 -15.06
CA LEU A 121 0.48 13.10 -15.01
C LEU A 121 1.68 13.99 -14.83
N VAL A 122 1.64 15.12 -15.52
CA VAL A 122 2.65 16.17 -15.45
C VAL A 122 2.00 17.53 -15.15
N PRO A 123 2.72 18.49 -14.57
CA PRO A 123 2.22 19.85 -14.42
C PRO A 123 1.78 20.43 -15.76
N GLY A 124 0.58 21.02 -15.80
CA GLY A 124 -0.08 21.55 -16.99
C GLY A 124 -1.08 20.60 -17.65
N ASP A 125 -1.21 19.34 -17.19
CA ASP A 125 -2.29 18.46 -17.61
C ASP A 125 -3.63 19.00 -17.15
N ILE A 126 -4.67 18.84 -17.99
CA ILE A 126 -6.05 19.15 -17.65
C ILE A 126 -6.77 17.83 -17.32
N VAL A 127 -7.15 17.67 -16.06
CA VAL A 127 -7.83 16.49 -15.54
C VAL A 127 -9.33 16.75 -15.43
N ILE A 128 -10.14 15.79 -15.86
CA ILE A 128 -11.59 15.80 -15.64
C ILE A 128 -11.87 15.16 -14.29
N LEU A 129 -12.46 15.91 -13.38
CA LEU A 129 -12.84 15.41 -12.06
C LEU A 129 -14.35 15.18 -12.03
N ASN A 130 -14.77 14.00 -11.58
CA ASN A 130 -16.17 13.63 -11.36
C ASN A 130 -16.40 13.25 -9.89
N ALA A 131 -17.67 13.29 -9.46
CA ALA A 131 -18.05 12.86 -8.13
C ALA A 131 -17.58 11.42 -7.84
N GLY A 132 -16.97 11.21 -6.66
CA GLY A 132 -16.37 9.95 -6.24
C GLY A 132 -14.90 9.78 -6.62
N GLU A 133 -14.33 10.62 -7.47
CA GLU A 133 -12.93 10.57 -7.87
C GLU A 133 -12.04 11.36 -6.90
N LYS A 134 -10.77 10.94 -6.83
CA LYS A 134 -9.74 11.66 -6.07
C LYS A 134 -8.94 12.55 -6.99
N ALA A 135 -8.62 13.74 -6.51
CA ALA A 135 -7.70 14.63 -7.20
C ALA A 135 -6.31 13.97 -7.31
N PRO A 136 -5.77 13.80 -8.53
CA PRO A 136 -4.54 13.06 -8.75
C PRO A 136 -3.26 13.90 -8.63
N GLY A 137 -3.41 15.21 -8.44
CA GLY A 137 -2.33 16.19 -8.26
C GLY A 137 -2.86 17.46 -7.65
N ASP A 138 -1.98 18.40 -7.27
CA ASP A 138 -2.39 19.73 -6.84
C ASP A 138 -2.57 20.64 -8.05
N GLY A 139 -3.57 21.50 -7.99
CA GLY A 139 -3.84 22.42 -9.09
C GLY A 139 -4.96 23.40 -8.79
N HIS A 140 -5.50 24.01 -9.85
CA HIS A 140 -6.61 24.93 -9.78
C HIS A 140 -7.76 24.49 -10.70
N LEU A 141 -9.00 24.66 -10.23
CA LEU A 141 -10.16 24.40 -11.07
C LEU A 141 -10.25 25.44 -12.18
N LEU A 142 -10.19 25.01 -13.44
CA LEU A 142 -10.48 25.85 -14.60
C LEU A 142 -11.99 26.06 -14.76
N GLU A 143 -12.76 25.00 -14.51
CA GLU A 143 -14.21 25.00 -14.55
C GLU A 143 -14.73 24.19 -13.35
N SER A 144 -15.80 24.69 -12.75
CA SER A 144 -16.48 24.04 -11.64
C SER A 144 -18.00 24.07 -11.87
N ILE A 145 -18.60 22.89 -11.84
CA ILE A 145 -20.06 22.73 -11.88
C ILE A 145 -20.47 22.08 -10.56
N LYS A 146 -20.81 22.92 -9.57
CA LYS A 146 -21.21 22.47 -8.23
C LYS A 146 -20.26 21.50 -7.56
N VAL A 147 -18.95 21.69 -7.73
CA VAL A 147 -17.93 20.85 -7.11
C VAL A 147 -17.90 21.11 -5.62
N SER A 148 -18.07 20.05 -4.83
CA SER A 148 -17.71 20.04 -3.42
C SER A 148 -16.68 18.93 -3.15
N MET A 149 -15.75 19.21 -2.26
CA MET A 149 -14.61 18.33 -1.98
C MET A 149 -14.51 18.01 -0.51
N ASP A 150 -14.09 16.79 -0.23
CA ASP A 150 -13.62 16.34 1.08
C ASP A 150 -12.10 16.51 1.15
N GLU A 151 -11.66 17.44 1.99
CA GLU A 151 -10.25 17.75 2.23
C GLU A 151 -9.74 17.22 3.59
N ALA A 152 -10.50 16.34 4.24
CA ALA A 152 -10.14 15.76 5.55
C ALA A 152 -8.75 15.11 5.58
N ILE A 153 -8.27 14.60 4.46
CA ILE A 153 -6.93 14.00 4.37
C ILE A 153 -5.81 15.01 4.66
N LEU A 154 -6.04 16.29 4.45
CA LEU A 154 -5.06 17.37 4.68
C LEU A 154 -5.39 18.19 5.92
N THR A 155 -6.67 18.53 6.12
CA THR A 155 -7.12 19.43 7.18
C THR A 155 -7.53 18.71 8.46
N GLY A 156 -7.90 17.43 8.35
CA GLY A 156 -8.52 16.64 9.42
C GLY A 156 -10.01 16.93 9.61
N GLU A 157 -10.58 17.88 8.88
CA GLU A 157 -11.98 18.27 8.98
C GLU A 157 -12.80 17.62 7.87
N SER A 158 -13.90 16.94 8.22
CA SER A 158 -14.75 16.20 7.27
C SER A 158 -15.88 17.07 6.68
N GLU A 159 -15.86 18.40 6.88
CA GLU A 159 -16.87 19.27 6.32
C GLU A 159 -16.63 19.47 4.81
N PRO A 160 -17.64 19.24 3.95
CA PRO A 160 -17.49 19.44 2.51
C PRO A 160 -17.22 20.90 2.16
N ILE A 161 -16.18 21.15 1.36
CA ILE A 161 -15.81 22.49 0.90
C ILE A 161 -16.28 22.66 -0.54
N VAL A 162 -17.14 23.68 -0.77
CA VAL A 162 -17.58 24.03 -2.12
C VAL A 162 -16.45 24.78 -2.83
N LYS A 163 -16.11 24.35 -4.04
CA LYS A 163 -15.05 24.91 -4.88
C LYS A 163 -15.59 25.58 -6.12
N ALA A 164 -15.17 26.82 -6.35
CA ALA A 164 -15.43 27.58 -7.56
C ALA A 164 -14.27 27.45 -8.57
N ALA A 165 -14.50 27.96 -9.79
CA ALA A 165 -13.41 28.09 -10.76
C ALA A 165 -12.34 29.07 -10.22
N GLY A 166 -11.08 28.68 -10.31
CA GLY A 166 -9.92 29.35 -9.75
C GLY A 166 -9.48 28.85 -8.38
N ASP A 167 -10.32 28.08 -7.67
CA ASP A 167 -9.95 27.56 -6.34
C ASP A 167 -8.93 26.44 -6.45
N ALA A 168 -8.08 26.35 -5.41
CA ALA A 168 -7.09 25.31 -5.30
C ALA A 168 -7.73 23.96 -4.95
N VAL A 169 -7.20 22.91 -5.56
CA VAL A 169 -7.53 21.51 -5.30
C VAL A 169 -6.24 20.76 -4.99
N PHE A 170 -6.26 19.90 -4.00
CA PHE A 170 -5.08 19.19 -3.50
C PHE A 170 -5.13 17.69 -3.77
N MET A 171 -3.98 17.11 -4.03
CA MET A 171 -3.81 15.67 -4.27
C MET A 171 -4.39 14.84 -3.11
N GLY A 172 -5.16 13.80 -3.47
CA GLY A 172 -5.75 12.86 -2.50
C GLY A 172 -7.09 13.30 -1.92
N THR A 173 -7.51 14.56 -2.09
CA THR A 173 -8.87 15.01 -1.72
C THR A 173 -9.91 14.39 -2.65
N THR A 174 -11.13 14.20 -2.17
CA THR A 174 -12.19 13.49 -2.89
C THR A 174 -13.28 14.44 -3.34
N VAL A 175 -13.68 14.35 -4.61
CA VAL A 175 -14.86 15.07 -5.11
C VAL A 175 -16.12 14.39 -4.59
N LEU A 176 -16.91 15.09 -3.78
CA LEU A 176 -18.16 14.56 -3.22
C LEU A 176 -19.34 14.76 -4.18
N THR A 177 -19.43 15.94 -4.78
CA THR A 177 -20.50 16.29 -5.73
C THR A 177 -19.94 17.12 -6.89
N GLY A 178 -20.70 17.16 -7.97
CA GLY A 178 -20.38 17.99 -9.13
C GLY A 178 -19.31 17.39 -10.04
N ARG A 179 -18.82 18.22 -10.95
CA ARG A 179 -17.73 17.92 -11.88
C ARG A 179 -16.89 19.17 -12.14
N GLY A 180 -15.60 18.99 -12.42
CA GLY A 180 -14.71 20.10 -12.71
C GLY A 180 -13.61 19.75 -13.67
N LEU A 181 -12.95 20.77 -14.21
CA LEU A 181 -11.69 20.64 -14.93
C LEU A 181 -10.57 21.16 -14.02
N LEU A 182 -9.63 20.32 -13.70
CA LEU A 182 -8.46 20.64 -12.88
C LEU A 182 -7.24 20.82 -13.75
N GLU A 183 -6.60 21.98 -13.71
CA GLU A 183 -5.26 22.16 -14.22
C GLU A 183 -4.26 21.77 -13.15
N VAL A 184 -3.45 20.76 -13.44
CA VAL A 184 -2.40 20.25 -12.55
C VAL A 184 -1.22 21.23 -12.52
N VAL A 185 -0.85 21.69 -11.32
CA VAL A 185 0.29 22.60 -11.11
C VAL A 185 1.46 21.85 -10.48
N SER A 186 1.18 20.95 -9.54
CA SER A 186 2.21 20.17 -8.85
C SER A 186 1.86 18.67 -8.83
N THR A 187 2.91 17.84 -8.93
CA THR A 187 2.81 16.39 -8.95
C THR A 187 3.78 15.73 -7.97
N GLY A 188 3.48 14.51 -7.54
CA GLY A 188 4.35 13.67 -6.72
C GLY A 188 4.80 14.32 -5.41
N SER A 189 6.10 14.36 -5.18
CA SER A 189 6.69 14.94 -3.96
C SER A 189 6.52 16.46 -3.82
N SER A 190 6.16 17.14 -4.91
CA SER A 190 5.98 18.60 -4.91
C SER A 190 4.55 19.00 -4.48
N THR A 191 3.62 18.06 -4.35
CA THR A 191 2.27 18.32 -3.82
C THR A 191 2.29 18.49 -2.31
N GLU A 192 1.24 19.13 -1.74
CA GLU A 192 1.09 19.26 -0.28
C GLU A 192 1.13 17.89 0.41
N LEU A 193 0.38 16.91 -0.12
CA LEU A 193 0.42 15.54 0.37
C LEU A 193 1.80 14.91 0.23
N GLY A 194 2.51 15.21 -0.86
CA GLY A 194 3.88 14.74 -1.12
C GLY A 194 4.90 15.30 -0.14
N GLN A 195 4.78 16.57 0.26
CA GLN A 195 5.63 17.21 1.26
C GLN A 195 5.40 16.59 2.64
N ILE A 196 4.13 16.36 3.02
CA ILE A 196 3.78 15.64 4.25
C ILE A 196 4.36 14.23 4.21
N ALA A 197 4.18 13.49 3.11
CA ALA A 197 4.71 12.13 2.96
C ALA A 197 6.25 12.11 3.04
N THR A 198 6.92 13.09 2.49
CA THR A 198 8.39 13.22 2.57
C THR A 198 8.85 13.46 4.01
N SER A 199 8.14 14.31 4.75
CA SER A 199 8.45 14.60 6.15
C SER A 199 8.21 13.39 7.08
N LEU A 200 7.35 12.47 6.69
CA LEU A 200 7.03 11.24 7.42
C LEU A 200 7.86 10.02 6.99
N GLN A 201 8.77 10.17 6.01
CA GLN A 201 9.57 9.05 5.46
C GLN A 201 10.49 8.35 6.47
N ASP A 202 10.79 8.97 7.60
CA ASP A 202 11.62 8.38 8.66
C ASP A 202 10.85 7.39 9.57
N HIS A 203 9.56 7.17 9.33
CA HIS A 203 8.79 6.17 10.04
C HIS A 203 8.97 4.79 9.40
N ILE A 204 9.78 3.96 10.07
CA ILE A 204 9.98 2.53 9.81
C ILE A 204 8.61 1.84 9.68
N GLU A 205 8.44 0.98 8.69
CA GLU A 205 7.26 0.09 8.62
C GLU A 205 7.07 -0.59 9.97
N GLU A 206 5.96 -0.31 10.64
CA GLU A 206 5.64 -0.96 11.91
C GLU A 206 5.38 -2.45 11.69
N ASP A 207 6.01 -3.27 12.53
CA ASP A 207 5.76 -4.71 12.55
C ASP A 207 4.27 -5.00 12.80
N THR A 208 3.75 -6.04 12.20
CA THR A 208 2.39 -6.50 12.52
C THR A 208 2.30 -6.98 13.96
N PRO A 209 1.13 -6.92 14.62
CA PRO A 209 0.94 -7.45 15.96
C PRO A 209 1.44 -8.90 16.12
N LEU A 210 1.23 -9.73 15.09
CA LEU A 210 1.73 -11.10 15.06
C LEU A 210 3.26 -11.15 14.99
N GLN A 211 3.88 -10.31 14.16
CA GLN A 211 5.35 -10.22 14.07
C GLN A 211 5.97 -9.79 15.40
N ILE A 212 5.37 -8.81 16.09
CA ILE A 212 5.81 -8.37 17.44
C ILE A 212 5.74 -9.54 18.42
N ARG A 213 4.61 -10.28 18.45
CA ARG A 213 4.45 -11.44 19.32
C ARG A 213 5.43 -12.55 19.00
N LEU A 214 5.69 -12.81 17.71
CA LEU A 214 6.66 -13.81 17.28
C LEU A 214 8.10 -13.42 17.62
N LYS A 215 8.47 -12.15 17.46
CA LYS A 215 9.78 -11.66 17.90
C LYS A 215 9.95 -11.81 19.42
N ALA A 216 8.92 -11.49 20.22
CA ALA A 216 8.93 -11.70 21.66
C ALA A 216 9.05 -13.19 22.02
N PHE A 217 8.29 -14.06 21.34
CA PHE A 217 8.36 -15.51 21.50
C PHE A 217 9.75 -16.04 21.16
N SER A 218 10.29 -15.65 20.00
CA SER A 218 11.66 -16.05 19.57
C SER A 218 12.71 -15.63 20.60
N LYS A 219 12.60 -14.42 21.16
CA LYS A 219 13.50 -13.93 22.22
C LYS A 219 13.39 -14.80 23.48
N THR A 220 12.17 -15.12 23.90
CA THR A 220 11.94 -15.99 25.06
C THR A 220 12.50 -17.38 24.83
N LEU A 221 12.24 -17.96 23.66
CA LEU A 221 12.76 -19.26 23.27
C LEU A 221 14.30 -19.29 23.26
N THR A 222 14.92 -18.24 22.72
CA THR A 222 16.40 -18.10 22.75
C THR A 222 16.94 -18.18 24.18
N TRP A 223 16.33 -17.48 25.14
CA TRP A 223 16.77 -17.56 26.54
C TRP A 223 16.56 -18.94 27.15
N ILE A 224 15.47 -19.61 26.82
CA ILE A 224 15.22 -21.00 27.26
C ILE A 224 16.30 -21.93 26.70
N VAL A 225 16.60 -21.82 25.41
CA VAL A 225 17.63 -22.63 24.73
C VAL A 225 19.00 -22.38 25.36
N VAL A 226 19.36 -21.12 25.59
CA VAL A 226 20.62 -20.76 26.28
C VAL A 226 20.68 -21.37 27.67
N GLY A 227 19.58 -21.32 28.44
CA GLY A 227 19.49 -21.93 29.76
C GLY A 227 19.68 -23.46 29.73
N PHE A 228 19.02 -24.15 28.80
CA PHE A 228 19.18 -25.59 28.60
C PHE A 228 20.61 -25.97 28.16
N THR A 229 21.18 -25.20 27.21
CA THR A 229 22.56 -25.39 26.74
C THR A 229 23.55 -25.30 27.90
N LEU A 230 23.39 -24.29 28.75
CA LEU A 230 24.22 -24.11 29.93
C LEU A 230 24.04 -25.26 30.96
N ALA A 231 22.79 -25.67 31.18
CA ALA A 231 22.48 -26.79 32.08
C ALA A 231 23.10 -28.10 31.59
N ILE A 232 23.03 -28.41 30.30
CA ILE A 232 23.63 -29.62 29.70
C ILE A 232 25.16 -29.57 29.80
N LEU A 233 25.73 -28.38 29.53
CA LEU A 233 27.18 -28.18 29.67
C LEU A 233 27.65 -28.47 31.11
N ILE A 234 26.97 -27.88 32.08
CA ILE A 234 27.30 -28.03 33.51
C ILE A 234 27.11 -29.50 33.92
N ALA A 235 25.98 -30.13 33.59
CA ALA A 235 25.71 -31.51 33.90
C ALA A 235 26.77 -32.46 33.30
N GLY A 236 27.12 -32.25 32.05
CA GLY A 236 28.14 -33.04 31.37
C GLY A 236 29.52 -32.92 32.02
N LEU A 237 29.90 -31.72 32.47
CA LEU A 237 31.16 -31.48 33.19
C LEU A 237 31.17 -32.15 34.57
N VAL A 238 30.05 -32.10 35.30
CA VAL A 238 29.91 -32.77 36.59
C VAL A 238 30.00 -34.29 36.45
N MET A 239 29.52 -34.84 35.33
CA MET A 239 29.63 -36.28 35.01
C MET A 239 31.02 -36.71 34.51
N GLY A 240 31.99 -35.78 34.46
CA GLY A 240 33.36 -36.05 34.07
C GLY A 240 33.62 -35.99 32.56
N GLY A 241 32.71 -35.44 31.79
CA GLY A 241 32.89 -35.19 30.37
C GLY A 241 33.94 -34.10 30.10
N GLY A 242 34.63 -34.22 28.97
CA GLY A 242 35.57 -33.18 28.53
C GLY A 242 34.87 -31.88 28.24
N PHE A 243 35.43 -30.73 28.65
CA PHE A 243 34.83 -29.42 28.46
C PHE A 243 34.43 -29.15 26.98
N LEU A 244 35.34 -29.44 26.04
CA LEU A 244 35.14 -29.21 24.62
C LEU A 244 34.00 -30.07 24.04
N ASP A 245 33.97 -31.37 24.42
CA ASP A 245 32.94 -32.30 23.96
C ASP A 245 31.54 -31.92 24.47
N MET A 246 31.48 -31.52 25.74
CA MET A 246 30.21 -31.09 26.33
C MET A 246 29.74 -29.74 25.78
N LEU A 247 30.64 -28.81 25.55
CA LEU A 247 30.36 -27.55 24.90
C LEU A 247 29.82 -27.77 23.49
N ARG A 248 30.45 -28.60 22.68
CA ARG A 248 30.04 -28.97 21.35
C ARG A 248 28.66 -29.60 21.32
N THR A 249 28.42 -30.60 22.16
CA THR A 249 27.10 -31.27 22.24
C THR A 249 26.00 -30.28 22.63
N SER A 250 26.28 -29.42 23.58
CA SER A 250 25.32 -28.39 24.06
C SER A 250 24.97 -27.38 22.96
N ILE A 251 25.95 -26.95 22.17
CA ILE A 251 25.74 -26.01 21.05
C ILE A 251 24.95 -26.67 19.91
N ILE A 252 25.26 -27.94 19.55
CA ILE A 252 24.51 -28.67 18.50
C ILE A 252 23.04 -28.80 18.90
N LEU A 253 22.76 -29.11 20.17
CA LEU A 253 21.38 -29.16 20.69
C LEU A 253 20.70 -27.78 20.67
N ALA A 254 21.44 -26.70 20.97
CA ALA A 254 20.93 -25.33 20.89
C ALA A 254 20.49 -24.99 19.47
N ILE A 255 21.31 -25.30 18.46
CA ILE A 255 21.01 -25.04 17.04
C ILE A 255 19.74 -25.80 16.62
N ALA A 256 19.62 -27.08 17.00
CA ALA A 256 18.49 -27.92 16.64
C ALA A 256 17.15 -27.47 17.26
N ALA A 257 17.19 -26.71 18.37
CA ALA A 257 16.00 -26.32 19.12
C ALA A 257 15.32 -25.03 18.63
N VAL A 258 15.94 -24.26 17.71
CA VAL A 258 15.41 -22.95 17.30
C VAL A 258 14.65 -23.03 15.99
N PRO A 259 13.36 -22.58 15.97
CA PRO A 259 12.53 -22.58 14.76
C PRO A 259 12.81 -21.33 13.90
N GLU A 260 13.87 -21.33 13.09
CA GLU A 260 14.27 -20.17 12.28
C GLU A 260 13.27 -19.77 11.21
N GLY A 261 12.55 -20.73 10.63
CA GLY A 261 11.60 -20.49 9.56
C GLY A 261 10.28 -19.83 9.99
N LEU A 262 10.03 -19.61 11.28
CA LEU A 262 8.71 -19.23 11.76
C LEU A 262 8.27 -17.83 11.29
N LEU A 263 9.12 -16.83 11.38
CA LEU A 263 8.83 -15.44 10.95
C LEU A 263 8.59 -15.38 9.44
N ILE A 264 9.41 -16.09 8.69
CA ILE A 264 9.31 -16.13 7.22
C ILE A 264 8.04 -16.88 6.80
N ALA A 265 7.71 -17.98 7.46
CA ALA A 265 6.48 -18.74 7.18
C ALA A 265 5.23 -17.87 7.38
N VAL A 266 5.20 -17.04 8.43
CA VAL A 266 4.10 -16.10 8.67
C VAL A 266 4.00 -15.06 7.56
N THR A 267 5.10 -14.45 7.16
CA THR A 267 5.11 -13.48 6.05
C THR A 267 4.58 -14.12 4.77
N VAL A 268 5.03 -15.33 4.44
CA VAL A 268 4.53 -16.08 3.28
C VAL A 268 3.03 -16.35 3.37
N ILE A 269 2.52 -16.76 4.54
CA ILE A 269 1.09 -17.02 4.76
C ILE A 269 0.27 -15.74 4.57
N LEU A 270 0.72 -14.61 5.12
CA LEU A 270 0.05 -13.32 4.95
C LEU A 270 0.03 -12.88 3.48
N VAL A 271 1.13 -13.06 2.75
CA VAL A 271 1.20 -12.78 1.31
C VAL A 271 0.26 -13.69 0.50
N LEU A 272 0.17 -14.98 0.84
CA LEU A 272 -0.78 -15.90 0.21
C LEU A 272 -2.23 -15.51 0.52
N GLY A 273 -2.51 -15.07 1.75
CA GLY A 273 -3.79 -14.50 2.16
C GLY A 273 -4.18 -13.29 1.32
N MET A 274 -3.26 -12.35 1.17
CA MET A 274 -3.44 -11.16 0.32
C MET A 274 -3.76 -11.54 -1.13
N ARG A 275 -3.03 -12.50 -1.72
CA ARG A 275 -3.31 -13.02 -3.07
C ARG A 275 -4.73 -13.62 -3.18
N LYS A 276 -5.20 -14.31 -2.16
CA LYS A 276 -6.54 -14.90 -2.15
C LYS A 276 -7.65 -13.85 -2.10
N ILE A 277 -7.45 -12.78 -1.33
CA ILE A 277 -8.34 -11.63 -1.25
C ILE A 277 -8.37 -10.90 -2.60
N LEU A 278 -7.20 -10.66 -3.22
CA LEU A 278 -7.08 -10.02 -4.53
C LEU A 278 -7.81 -10.79 -5.63
N LYS A 279 -7.76 -12.13 -5.64
CA LYS A 279 -8.52 -12.96 -6.58
C LYS A 279 -10.05 -12.80 -6.46
N ARG A 280 -10.52 -12.23 -5.35
CA ARG A 280 -11.94 -11.89 -5.12
C ARG A 280 -12.21 -10.38 -5.26
N ASN A 281 -11.37 -9.68 -6.02
CA ASN A 281 -11.44 -8.23 -6.26
C ASN A 281 -11.32 -7.38 -4.98
N GLY A 282 -10.81 -7.95 -3.89
CA GLY A 282 -10.49 -7.24 -2.66
C GLY A 282 -9.04 -6.76 -2.71
N LEU A 283 -8.81 -5.48 -2.40
CA LEU A 283 -7.49 -4.91 -2.37
C LEU A 283 -7.01 -4.68 -0.95
N VAL A 284 -5.89 -5.27 -0.61
CA VAL A 284 -5.22 -5.06 0.68
C VAL A 284 -3.92 -4.29 0.44
N LYS A 285 -3.80 -3.11 1.03
CA LYS A 285 -2.64 -2.23 0.87
C LYS A 285 -1.49 -2.53 1.84
N ARG A 286 -1.77 -3.14 3.00
CA ARG A 286 -0.78 -3.44 4.05
C ARG A 286 -0.93 -4.88 4.52
N LEU A 287 0.18 -5.57 4.80
CA LEU A 287 0.18 -6.93 5.35
C LEU A 287 -0.55 -7.02 6.70
N GLN A 288 -0.42 -5.98 7.52
CA GLN A 288 -1.14 -5.86 8.80
C GLN A 288 -2.66 -5.98 8.64
N ALA A 289 -3.23 -5.42 7.57
CA ALA A 289 -4.66 -5.48 7.33
C ALA A 289 -5.16 -6.91 7.08
N VAL A 290 -4.33 -7.81 6.51
CA VAL A 290 -4.69 -9.23 6.34
C VAL A 290 -4.86 -9.93 7.70
N GLU A 291 -3.94 -9.65 8.63
CA GLU A 291 -3.99 -10.17 10.00
C GLU A 291 -5.21 -9.64 10.74
N THR A 292 -5.42 -8.32 10.67
CA THR A 292 -6.54 -7.64 11.34
C THR A 292 -7.89 -8.15 10.81
N LEU A 293 -8.03 -8.35 9.49
CA LEU A 293 -9.23 -8.93 8.89
C LEU A 293 -9.55 -10.33 9.43
N GLY A 294 -8.53 -11.13 9.72
CA GLY A 294 -8.72 -12.47 10.31
C GLY A 294 -9.22 -12.48 11.75
N SER A 295 -9.05 -11.37 12.47
CA SER A 295 -9.42 -11.21 13.89
C SER A 295 -10.62 -10.26 14.12
N VAL A 296 -11.27 -9.78 13.05
CA VAL A 296 -12.41 -8.87 13.13
C VAL A 296 -13.60 -9.53 13.79
N THR A 297 -14.14 -8.87 14.83
CA THR A 297 -15.34 -9.28 15.55
C THR A 297 -16.53 -8.36 15.27
N VAL A 298 -16.27 -7.12 14.84
CA VAL A 298 -17.28 -6.11 14.52
C VAL A 298 -16.92 -5.44 13.21
N ILE A 299 -17.89 -5.34 12.31
CA ILE A 299 -17.74 -4.64 11.03
C ILE A 299 -18.67 -3.44 11.05
N CYS A 300 -18.11 -2.23 11.02
CA CYS A 300 -18.84 -1.00 10.81
C CYS A 300 -18.80 -0.65 9.32
N THR A 301 -19.96 -0.54 8.70
CA THR A 301 -20.05 -0.24 7.27
C THR A 301 -21.01 0.91 7.03
N ASP A 302 -20.64 1.78 6.11
CA ASP A 302 -21.56 2.78 5.60
C ASP A 302 -22.62 2.13 4.69
N LYS A 303 -23.79 2.76 4.60
CA LYS A 303 -24.88 2.29 3.77
C LYS A 303 -24.65 2.65 2.30
N THR A 304 -24.35 3.93 2.04
CA THR A 304 -24.37 4.49 0.69
C THR A 304 -23.07 4.22 -0.05
N GLY A 305 -23.13 3.60 -1.23
CA GLY A 305 -21.95 3.25 -2.01
C GLY A 305 -21.15 2.04 -1.49
N THR A 306 -21.50 1.51 -0.30
CA THR A 306 -20.87 0.33 0.30
C THR A 306 -21.81 -0.87 0.35
N LEU A 307 -22.96 -0.73 1.01
CA LEU A 307 -24.04 -1.74 1.01
C LEU A 307 -24.99 -1.58 -0.18
N THR A 308 -25.04 -0.40 -0.74
CA THR A 308 -25.80 -0.03 -1.92
C THR A 308 -24.87 0.44 -3.03
N GLU A 309 -25.35 0.43 -4.27
CA GLU A 309 -24.59 0.87 -5.43
C GLU A 309 -24.38 2.41 -5.48
N GLY A 310 -24.94 3.17 -4.52
CA GLY A 310 -24.89 4.63 -4.52
C GLY A 310 -25.75 5.26 -5.63
N ARG A 311 -26.51 4.46 -6.36
CA ARG A 311 -27.40 4.91 -7.43
C ARG A 311 -28.86 4.82 -6.97
N MET A 312 -29.59 5.87 -7.22
CA MET A 312 -31.05 5.84 -7.09
C MET A 312 -31.69 5.25 -8.34
N ARG A 313 -32.73 4.43 -8.16
CA ARG A 313 -33.52 3.88 -9.26
C ARG A 313 -34.98 3.87 -8.86
N ILE A 314 -35.86 4.24 -9.77
CA ILE A 314 -37.31 4.14 -9.54
C ILE A 314 -37.70 2.67 -9.65
N THR A 315 -38.18 2.10 -8.56
CA THR A 315 -38.62 0.70 -8.50
C THR A 315 -40.14 0.59 -8.74
N ARG A 316 -40.89 1.64 -8.44
CA ARG A 316 -42.36 1.67 -8.61
C ARG A 316 -42.81 3.11 -8.79
N ALA A 317 -43.62 3.36 -9.80
CA ALA A 317 -44.29 4.63 -10.03
C ALA A 317 -45.82 4.42 -10.04
N ASN A 318 -46.57 5.38 -9.48
CA ASN A 318 -48.01 5.43 -9.57
C ASN A 318 -48.39 6.80 -10.15
N LEU A 319 -48.68 6.83 -11.44
CA LEU A 319 -48.82 8.04 -12.23
C LEU A 319 -50.27 8.15 -12.70
N VAL A 320 -50.85 9.34 -12.58
CA VAL A 320 -52.22 9.61 -13.03
C VAL A 320 -52.28 9.82 -14.56
N ASP A 321 -51.29 10.48 -15.11
CA ASP A 321 -51.07 10.68 -16.55
C ASP A 321 -49.62 10.36 -16.86
N GLU A 322 -49.39 9.13 -17.35
CA GLU A 322 -48.05 8.60 -17.59
C GLU A 322 -47.28 9.42 -18.62
N LYS A 323 -47.92 9.78 -19.74
CA LYS A 323 -47.24 10.51 -20.81
C LYS A 323 -46.79 11.90 -20.36
N ARG A 324 -47.63 12.59 -19.63
CA ARG A 324 -47.32 13.93 -19.11
C ARG A 324 -46.27 13.87 -18.01
N ALA A 325 -46.34 12.85 -17.15
CA ALA A 325 -45.35 12.63 -16.11
C ALA A 325 -43.97 12.36 -16.70
N TYR A 326 -43.85 11.45 -17.68
CA TYR A 326 -42.56 11.18 -18.33
C TYR A 326 -41.99 12.42 -19.06
N GLN A 327 -42.82 13.18 -19.74
CA GLN A 327 -42.40 14.46 -20.32
C GLN A 327 -41.90 15.44 -19.28
N THR A 328 -42.56 15.54 -18.14
CA THR A 328 -42.14 16.40 -17.05
C THR A 328 -40.81 15.96 -16.43
N MET A 329 -40.65 14.66 -16.21
CA MET A 329 -39.39 14.05 -15.69
C MET A 329 -38.20 14.33 -16.59
N VAL A 330 -38.39 14.46 -17.90
CA VAL A 330 -37.33 14.77 -18.87
C VAL A 330 -37.10 16.26 -19.03
N LEU A 331 -38.19 17.05 -19.19
CA LEU A 331 -38.11 18.48 -19.55
C LEU A 331 -37.85 19.42 -18.35
N CYS A 332 -38.33 19.01 -17.17
CA CYS A 332 -38.15 19.78 -15.92
C CYS A 332 -37.08 19.14 -15.01
N ASN A 333 -35.97 18.72 -15.59
CA ASN A 333 -34.91 17.98 -14.87
C ASN A 333 -33.55 18.59 -15.20
N ASP A 334 -32.90 19.12 -14.19
CA ASP A 334 -31.58 19.75 -14.33
C ASP A 334 -30.40 18.75 -14.17
N LEU A 335 -30.69 17.46 -13.92
CA LEU A 335 -29.71 16.38 -13.67
C LEU A 335 -28.73 16.71 -12.52
N GLU A 336 -29.19 17.48 -11.54
CA GLU A 336 -28.34 17.98 -10.45
C GLU A 336 -28.12 16.98 -9.32
N GLY A 337 -28.96 15.96 -9.22
CA GLY A 337 -28.90 14.99 -8.12
C GLY A 337 -29.20 13.56 -8.52
N PRO A 338 -28.95 12.60 -7.62
CA PRO A 338 -29.21 11.18 -7.89
C PRO A 338 -30.71 10.88 -8.11
N VAL A 339 -31.60 11.71 -7.56
CA VAL A 339 -33.05 11.59 -7.78
C VAL A 339 -33.41 12.05 -9.20
N ASP A 340 -32.86 13.17 -9.63
CA ASP A 340 -33.07 13.71 -10.97
C ASP A 340 -32.57 12.79 -12.05
N ALA A 341 -31.38 12.23 -11.87
CA ALA A 341 -30.84 11.21 -12.77
C ALA A 341 -31.75 9.97 -12.84
N ALA A 342 -32.27 9.49 -11.70
CA ALA A 342 -33.17 8.34 -11.65
C ALA A 342 -34.50 8.60 -12.32
N LEU A 343 -35.07 9.80 -12.16
CA LEU A 343 -36.29 10.24 -12.84
C LEU A 343 -36.09 10.29 -14.36
N TRP A 344 -34.99 10.85 -14.80
CA TRP A 344 -34.67 10.98 -16.22
C TRP A 344 -34.43 9.63 -16.88
N GLU A 345 -33.60 8.73 -16.27
CA GLU A 345 -33.37 7.37 -16.76
C GLU A 345 -34.64 6.56 -16.85
N TYR A 346 -35.50 6.64 -15.83
CA TYR A 346 -36.81 5.96 -15.82
C TYR A 346 -37.70 6.44 -16.95
N ALA A 347 -37.86 7.75 -17.11
CA ALA A 347 -38.70 8.34 -18.16
C ALA A 347 -38.17 7.98 -19.56
N GLN A 348 -36.86 8.04 -19.80
CA GLN A 348 -36.28 7.62 -21.07
C GLN A 348 -36.56 6.15 -21.39
N SER A 349 -36.47 5.25 -20.40
CA SER A 349 -36.75 3.84 -20.60
C SER A 349 -38.21 3.52 -20.94
N MET A 350 -39.13 4.44 -20.64
CA MET A 350 -40.57 4.32 -20.92
C MET A 350 -41.01 5.05 -22.19
N LEU A 351 -40.19 5.98 -22.70
CA LEU A 351 -40.48 6.72 -23.93
C LEU A 351 -39.87 6.08 -25.18
N THR A 352 -38.94 5.10 -25.01
CA THR A 352 -38.39 4.26 -26.06
C THR A 352 -39.24 3.03 -26.28
#